data_6e131f9eb15078453b5d6c8bb17314fb
#
_entry.id   6e131f9eb15078453b5d6c8bb17314fb
#
_cell.length_a   1.000
_cell.length_b   1.000
_cell.length_c   1.000
_cell.angle_alpha   90.00
_cell.angle_beta   90.00
_cell.angle_gamma   90.00
#
_symmetry.space_group_name_H-M   'P 1'
#
loop_
_entity.id
_entity.type
_entity.pdbx_description
1 polymer ?
#
loop_
_entity_poly.entity_id
_entity_poly.type
_entity_poly.pdbx_seq_one_letter_code
_entity_poly.pdbx_strand_id
1 'polypeptide(L)'
;MGDRITGSRVDLDYKDVQRFFDTRGENKQLGSKYNYVLYQDDCPELAVKRDLQEKEKISQMLSLECGQRVLDIGCGIGRWGEYLLEKGLYYVGIDGSPKMIERACENLKDYVEKKLIVGVFQEFLDRLREQGEEMPFDKVFVNGVFMYLNDKDYVQALKDIHSVCAGHCELYIKESMGVEGRLTLNQIYSESLTQDYSAIYRSIEEYRESLKREFAGDFRMVAEGQLFADDLTNRKETTDYYFIWKR
;
A
#
# COMPACT_ATOMS: atom_id res chain seq x y z
N MET A 1 14.76 -9.39 -21.65
CA MET A 1 15.13 -7.94 -21.57
C MET A 1 13.86 -7.25 -21.13
N GLY A 2 13.86 -6.57 -19.99
CA GLY A 2 12.66 -5.95 -19.47
C GLY A 2 12.16 -4.77 -20.31
N ASP A 3 10.86 -4.50 -20.26
CA ASP A 3 10.21 -3.50 -21.09
C ASP A 3 9.71 -2.30 -20.26
N ARG A 4 9.97 -1.10 -20.79
CA ARG A 4 9.46 0.17 -20.28
C ARG A 4 8.38 0.67 -21.22
N ILE A 5 7.12 0.67 -20.77
CA ILE A 5 5.96 0.87 -21.65
C ILE A 5 5.17 2.08 -21.16
N THR A 6 4.99 3.06 -22.06
CA THR A 6 4.21 4.27 -21.78
C THR A 6 2.87 4.22 -22.49
N GLY A 7 1.80 4.65 -21.81
CA GLY A 7 0.45 4.79 -22.37
C GLY A 7 -0.31 3.48 -22.66
N SER A 8 0.39 2.37 -22.89
CA SER A 8 -0.24 1.09 -23.20
C SER A 8 -0.57 0.30 -21.92
N ARG A 9 -1.62 -0.53 -22.02
CA ARG A 9 -2.01 -1.45 -20.94
C ARG A 9 -1.32 -2.80 -21.14
N VAL A 10 -0.54 -3.20 -20.18
CA VAL A 10 0.18 -4.47 -20.16
C VAL A 10 0.01 -5.10 -18.80
N ASP A 11 -0.28 -6.38 -18.76
CA ASP A 11 -0.42 -7.14 -17.53
C ASP A 11 0.95 -7.58 -16.99
N LEU A 12 1.08 -7.54 -15.67
CA LEU A 12 2.22 -8.08 -14.93
C LEU A 12 2.03 -9.57 -14.68
N ASP A 13 3.14 -10.32 -14.62
CA ASP A 13 3.15 -11.66 -14.06
C ASP A 13 3.18 -11.57 -12.53
N TYR A 14 2.14 -12.01 -11.87
CA TYR A 14 2.06 -12.02 -10.40
C TYR A 14 3.11 -12.88 -9.71
N LYS A 15 3.68 -13.88 -10.40
CA LYS A 15 4.78 -14.68 -9.86
C LYS A 15 6.06 -13.85 -9.74
N ASP A 16 6.28 -12.93 -10.67
CA ASP A 16 7.44 -12.03 -10.61
C ASP A 16 7.25 -10.99 -9.50
N VAL A 17 6.05 -10.45 -9.36
CA VAL A 17 5.70 -9.56 -8.24
C VAL A 17 5.90 -10.27 -6.90
N GLN A 18 5.39 -11.49 -6.75
CA GLN A 18 5.55 -12.28 -5.54
C GLN A 18 7.02 -12.53 -5.21
N ARG A 19 7.79 -12.98 -6.21
CA ARG A 19 9.24 -13.23 -6.07
C ARG A 19 10.00 -11.99 -5.63
N PHE A 20 9.64 -10.83 -6.19
CA PHE A 20 10.24 -9.55 -5.79
C PHE A 20 10.09 -9.29 -4.30
N PHE A 21 8.88 -9.41 -3.77
CA PHE A 21 8.61 -9.15 -2.35
C PHE A 21 9.20 -10.21 -1.43
N ASP A 22 9.18 -11.48 -1.81
CA ASP A 22 9.77 -12.56 -1.02
C ASP A 22 11.30 -12.39 -0.93
N THR A 23 11.97 -12.12 -2.05
CA THR A 23 13.41 -11.82 -2.08
C THR A 23 13.74 -10.63 -1.21
N ARG A 24 12.92 -9.57 -1.29
CA ARG A 24 13.10 -8.38 -0.47
C ARG A 24 12.90 -8.67 1.02
N GLY A 25 11.86 -9.43 1.36
CA GLY A 25 11.58 -9.85 2.72
C GLY A 25 12.71 -10.70 3.34
N GLU A 26 13.41 -11.50 2.55
CA GLU A 26 14.56 -12.32 2.99
C GLU A 26 15.85 -11.51 3.18
N ASN A 27 16.01 -10.36 2.52
CA ASN A 27 17.23 -9.55 2.61
C ASN A 27 17.42 -9.02 4.03
N LYS A 28 18.56 -9.34 4.64
CA LYS A 28 18.92 -8.92 6.01
C LYS A 28 19.85 -7.70 6.05
N GLN A 29 20.23 -7.17 4.89
CA GLN A 29 21.27 -6.15 4.76
C GLN A 29 20.72 -4.76 4.38
N LEU A 30 19.40 -4.54 4.45
CA LEU A 30 18.81 -3.24 4.16
C LEU A 30 19.14 -2.24 5.28
N GLY A 31 19.50 -1.02 4.90
CA GLY A 31 20.02 0.00 5.81
C GLY A 31 19.02 0.50 6.87
N SER A 32 17.72 0.35 6.63
CA SER A 32 16.68 0.56 7.64
C SER A 32 15.52 -0.41 7.44
N LYS A 33 14.69 -0.63 8.48
CA LYS A 33 13.49 -1.45 8.36
C LYS A 33 12.52 -0.90 7.29
N TYR A 34 12.46 0.39 7.07
CA TYR A 34 11.55 0.99 6.10
C TYR A 34 11.96 0.78 4.64
N ASN A 35 13.24 0.44 4.39
CA ASN A 35 13.70 0.14 3.02
C ASN A 35 12.99 -1.06 2.39
N TYR A 36 12.46 -1.99 3.20
CA TYR A 36 11.70 -3.13 2.67
C TYR A 36 10.50 -2.70 1.82
N VAL A 37 9.86 -1.56 2.16
CA VAL A 37 8.61 -1.09 1.54
C VAL A 37 8.68 0.32 0.93
N LEU A 38 9.68 1.13 1.28
CA LEU A 38 9.86 2.49 0.74
C LEU A 38 11.00 2.60 -0.28
N TYR A 39 11.73 1.53 -0.55
CA TYR A 39 12.71 1.39 -1.64
C TYR A 39 13.74 2.51 -1.76
N GLN A 40 14.36 2.89 -0.68
CA GLN A 40 15.42 3.91 -0.64
C GLN A 40 16.76 3.28 -0.23
N ASP A 41 17.17 2.21 -0.94
CA ASP A 41 18.31 1.37 -0.53
C ASP A 41 19.63 2.14 -0.58
N ASP A 42 19.76 3.08 -1.53
CA ASP A 42 20.93 3.95 -1.65
C ASP A 42 20.96 5.10 -0.62
N CYS A 43 19.83 5.38 0.05
CA CYS A 43 19.71 6.45 1.04
C CYS A 43 18.71 6.04 2.14
N PRO A 44 19.10 5.17 3.08
CA PRO A 44 18.20 4.63 4.12
C PRO A 44 17.53 5.70 4.98
N GLU A 45 18.22 6.82 5.22
CA GLU A 45 17.66 7.96 5.99
C GLU A 45 16.45 8.58 5.28
N LEU A 46 16.41 8.53 3.95
CA LEU A 46 15.27 9.03 3.18
C LEU A 46 14.01 8.17 3.43
N ALA A 47 14.17 6.85 3.55
CA ALA A 47 13.07 5.96 3.90
C ALA A 47 12.49 6.30 5.30
N VAL A 48 13.35 6.58 6.26
CA VAL A 48 12.94 6.99 7.62
C VAL A 48 12.20 8.32 7.59
N LYS A 49 12.74 9.33 6.89
CA LYS A 49 12.10 10.65 6.76
C LYS A 49 10.74 10.56 6.08
N ARG A 50 10.62 9.75 5.02
CA ARG A 50 9.35 9.52 4.32
C ARG A 50 8.32 8.88 5.23
N ASP A 51 8.70 7.86 6.01
CA ASP A 51 7.78 7.23 6.97
C ASP A 51 7.24 8.23 7.98
N LEU A 52 8.11 9.03 8.57
CA LEU A 52 7.73 10.05 9.56
C LEU A 52 6.81 11.12 8.95
N GLN A 53 7.18 11.69 7.81
CA GLN A 53 6.39 12.73 7.16
C GLN A 53 5.02 12.23 6.72
N GLU A 54 4.94 11.01 6.17
CA GLU A 54 3.67 10.39 5.79
C GLU A 54 2.76 10.24 7.00
N LYS A 55 3.26 9.65 8.09
CA LYS A 55 2.49 9.45 9.32
C LYS A 55 2.03 10.76 9.93
N GLU A 56 2.92 11.75 10.03
CA GLU A 56 2.59 13.08 10.54
C GLU A 56 1.49 13.75 9.71
N LYS A 57 1.65 13.79 8.38
CA LYS A 57 0.70 14.44 7.47
C LYS A 57 -0.66 13.75 7.47
N ILE A 58 -0.68 12.42 7.33
CA ILE A 58 -1.91 11.66 7.14
C ILE A 58 -2.68 11.51 8.45
N SER A 59 -2.00 11.32 9.59
CA SER A 59 -2.69 11.20 10.89
C SER A 59 -3.47 12.45 11.30
N GLN A 60 -3.09 13.63 10.81
CA GLN A 60 -3.83 14.87 11.05
C GLN A 60 -5.16 14.94 10.27
N MET A 61 -5.31 14.11 9.23
CA MET A 61 -6.49 14.08 8.36
C MET A 61 -7.45 12.95 8.72
N LEU A 62 -6.98 11.97 9.51
CA LEU A 62 -7.76 10.80 9.94
C LEU A 62 -8.21 10.96 11.39
N SER A 63 -9.42 10.50 11.68
CA SER A 63 -9.95 10.45 13.05
C SER A 63 -9.58 9.12 13.70
N LEU A 64 -8.36 9.02 14.25
CA LEU A 64 -7.84 7.79 14.84
C LEU A 64 -8.23 7.71 16.32
N GLU A 65 -9.16 6.82 16.66
CA GLU A 65 -9.70 6.65 18.01
C GLU A 65 -9.42 5.24 18.53
N CYS A 66 -9.13 5.14 19.83
CA CYS A 66 -8.91 3.86 20.49
C CYS A 66 -10.11 2.92 20.32
N GLY A 67 -9.84 1.65 20.05
CA GLY A 67 -10.85 0.62 19.81
C GLY A 67 -11.39 0.52 18.40
N GLN A 68 -11.07 1.46 17.50
CA GLN A 68 -11.43 1.34 16.09
C GLN A 68 -10.68 0.18 15.43
N ARG A 69 -11.30 -0.42 14.42
CA ARG A 69 -10.76 -1.53 13.63
C ARG A 69 -10.17 -1.03 12.33
N VAL A 70 -8.91 -1.38 12.10
CA VAL A 70 -8.17 -1.01 10.89
C VAL A 70 -7.83 -2.23 10.07
N LEU A 71 -8.07 -2.17 8.76
CA LEU A 71 -7.57 -3.12 7.77
C LEU A 71 -6.48 -2.44 6.94
N ASP A 72 -5.27 -3.00 6.96
CA ASP A 72 -4.11 -2.55 6.15
C ASP A 72 -3.83 -3.61 5.09
N ILE A 73 -4.22 -3.31 3.84
CA ILE A 73 -4.10 -4.24 2.71
C ILE A 73 -2.78 -3.96 1.99
N GLY A 74 -1.94 -5.00 1.88
CA GLY A 74 -0.55 -4.85 1.48
C GLY A 74 0.30 -4.25 2.59
N CYS A 75 0.11 -4.74 3.81
CA CYS A 75 0.72 -4.16 5.02
C CYS A 75 2.25 -4.26 5.07
N GLY A 76 2.85 -5.09 4.21
CA GLY A 76 4.29 -5.32 4.16
C GLY A 76 4.85 -5.74 5.50
N ILE A 77 5.75 -4.95 6.03
CA ILE A 77 6.41 -5.17 7.33
C ILE A 77 5.59 -4.65 8.54
N GLY A 78 4.33 -4.28 8.37
CA GLY A 78 3.49 -3.70 9.42
C GLY A 78 3.84 -2.25 9.77
N ARG A 79 4.33 -1.46 8.82
CA ARG A 79 4.81 -0.08 9.02
C ARG A 79 3.77 0.84 9.65
N TRP A 80 2.53 0.83 9.14
CA TRP A 80 1.42 1.55 9.73
C TRP A 80 0.89 0.88 11.00
N GLY A 81 1.01 -0.45 11.10
CA GLY A 81 0.58 -1.22 12.28
C GLY A 81 1.21 -0.74 13.57
N GLU A 82 2.52 -0.48 13.58
CA GLU A 82 3.22 0.09 14.73
C GLU A 82 2.54 1.38 15.24
N TYR A 83 2.32 2.33 14.33
CA TYR A 83 1.72 3.63 14.65
C TYR A 83 0.27 3.54 15.12
N LEU A 84 -0.52 2.65 14.48
CA LEU A 84 -1.95 2.50 14.78
C LEU A 84 -2.18 1.75 16.09
N LEU A 85 -1.38 0.73 16.36
CA LEU A 85 -1.41 -0.04 17.61
C LEU A 85 -1.01 0.82 18.83
N GLU A 86 -0.02 1.73 18.68
CA GLU A 86 0.33 2.70 19.73
C GLU A 86 -0.82 3.64 20.11
N LYS A 87 -1.76 3.87 19.18
CA LYS A 87 -2.97 4.65 19.42
C LYS A 87 -4.14 3.81 19.96
N GLY A 88 -3.95 2.52 20.18
CA GLY A 88 -4.96 1.62 20.73
C GLY A 88 -6.01 1.14 19.73
N LEU A 89 -5.72 1.16 18.43
CA LEU A 89 -6.60 0.58 17.43
C LEU A 89 -6.37 -0.94 17.33
N TYR A 90 -7.41 -1.68 16.93
CA TYR A 90 -7.27 -3.09 16.54
C TYR A 90 -6.78 -3.17 15.09
N TYR A 91 -5.63 -3.78 14.86
CA TYR A 91 -4.97 -3.80 13.56
C TYR A 91 -5.04 -5.15 12.88
N VAL A 92 -5.57 -5.18 11.66
CA VAL A 92 -5.54 -6.35 10.78
C VAL A 92 -4.68 -6.01 9.57
N GLY A 93 -3.53 -6.67 9.45
CA GLY A 93 -2.62 -6.52 8.31
C GLY A 93 -2.67 -7.76 7.42
N ILE A 94 -2.81 -7.56 6.12
CA ILE A 94 -2.72 -8.65 5.13
C ILE A 94 -1.69 -8.32 4.05
N ASP A 95 -0.84 -9.28 3.69
CA ASP A 95 0.16 -9.14 2.63
C ASP A 95 0.35 -10.46 1.88
N GLY A 96 0.59 -10.36 0.57
CA GLY A 96 0.80 -11.53 -0.29
C GLY A 96 2.12 -12.24 -0.04
N SER A 97 3.14 -11.55 0.52
CA SER A 97 4.44 -12.15 0.80
C SER A 97 4.52 -12.73 2.21
N PRO A 98 4.68 -14.06 2.36
CA PRO A 98 4.93 -14.66 3.67
C PRO A 98 6.15 -14.04 4.37
N LYS A 99 7.18 -13.64 3.59
CA LYS A 99 8.41 -13.05 4.13
C LYS A 99 8.20 -11.65 4.68
N MET A 100 7.30 -10.88 4.08
CA MET A 100 6.89 -9.58 4.63
C MET A 100 6.08 -9.77 5.92
N ILE A 101 5.17 -10.73 5.97
CA ILE A 101 4.39 -11.05 7.19
C ILE A 101 5.30 -11.57 8.33
N GLU A 102 6.31 -12.40 8.05
CA GLU A 102 7.32 -12.79 9.04
C GLU A 102 7.96 -11.56 9.70
N ARG A 103 8.33 -10.55 8.90
CA ARG A 103 8.87 -9.28 9.42
C ARG A 103 7.86 -8.45 10.17
N ALA A 104 6.62 -8.38 9.69
CA ALA A 104 5.54 -7.71 10.40
C ALA A 104 5.30 -8.33 11.78
N CYS A 105 5.33 -9.67 11.87
CA CYS A 105 5.24 -10.39 13.14
C CYS A 105 6.36 -10.00 14.11
N GLU A 106 7.59 -9.86 13.62
CA GLU A 106 8.72 -9.44 14.46
C GLU A 106 8.61 -7.97 14.89
N ASN A 107 8.30 -7.08 13.95
CA ASN A 107 8.17 -5.64 14.23
C ASN A 107 7.04 -5.33 15.20
N LEU A 108 5.97 -6.11 15.17
CA LEU A 108 4.78 -5.88 15.97
C LEU A 108 4.64 -6.88 17.16
N LYS A 109 5.69 -7.63 17.48
CA LYS A 109 5.63 -8.72 18.48
C LYS A 109 5.11 -8.31 19.85
N ASP A 110 5.40 -7.08 20.27
CA ASP A 110 5.06 -6.56 21.59
C ASP A 110 3.60 -6.04 21.69
N TYR A 111 2.86 -6.00 20.58
CA TYR A 111 1.46 -5.61 20.55
C TYR A 111 0.54 -6.84 20.54
N VAL A 112 -0.59 -6.77 21.26
CA VAL A 112 -1.58 -7.85 21.36
C VAL A 112 -2.73 -7.67 20.38
N GLU A 113 -3.26 -6.47 20.26
CA GLU A 113 -4.47 -6.13 19.50
C GLU A 113 -4.21 -6.12 17.97
N LYS A 114 -3.61 -7.21 17.45
CA LYS A 114 -3.30 -7.34 16.03
C LYS A 114 -3.61 -8.71 15.48
N LYS A 115 -3.87 -8.75 14.18
CA LYS A 115 -3.87 -9.97 13.36
C LYS A 115 -3.08 -9.73 12.08
N LEU A 116 -2.22 -10.68 11.73
CA LEU A 116 -1.39 -10.64 10.53
C LEU A 116 -1.69 -11.87 9.68
N ILE A 117 -2.02 -11.65 8.41
CA ILE A 117 -2.57 -12.67 7.52
C ILE A 117 -1.73 -12.72 6.24
N VAL A 118 -1.31 -13.92 5.84
CA VAL A 118 -0.75 -14.13 4.50
C VAL A 118 -1.89 -14.30 3.50
N GLY A 119 -1.96 -13.42 2.51
CA GLY A 119 -2.96 -13.49 1.46
C GLY A 119 -2.71 -12.47 0.35
N VAL A 120 -2.83 -12.94 -0.89
CA VAL A 120 -2.75 -12.04 -2.04
C VAL A 120 -3.99 -11.16 -2.12
N PHE A 121 -3.87 -10.02 -2.79
CA PHE A 121 -4.96 -9.05 -2.84
C PHE A 121 -6.27 -9.65 -3.39
N GLN A 122 -6.20 -10.49 -4.39
CA GLN A 122 -7.36 -11.12 -5.03
C GLN A 122 -8.15 -12.05 -4.09
N GLU A 123 -7.55 -12.47 -2.99
CA GLU A 123 -8.12 -13.43 -2.03
C GLU A 123 -8.38 -12.79 -0.65
N PHE A 124 -8.13 -11.49 -0.47
CA PHE A 124 -8.11 -10.91 0.88
C PHE A 124 -9.45 -11.06 1.62
N LEU A 125 -10.59 -10.96 0.93
CA LEU A 125 -11.91 -11.16 1.55
C LEU A 125 -12.09 -12.58 2.08
N ASP A 126 -11.65 -13.58 1.33
CA ASP A 126 -11.77 -14.97 1.73
C ASP A 126 -10.81 -15.27 2.87
N ARG A 127 -9.60 -14.71 2.84
CA ARG A 127 -8.64 -14.84 3.93
C ARG A 127 -9.13 -14.21 5.24
N LEU A 128 -9.77 -13.05 5.18
CA LEU A 128 -10.40 -12.43 6.36
C LEU A 128 -11.47 -13.37 6.97
N ARG A 129 -12.35 -13.93 6.14
CA ARG A 129 -13.40 -14.88 6.57
C ARG A 129 -12.83 -16.17 7.15
N GLU A 130 -11.84 -16.78 6.49
CA GLU A 130 -11.15 -18.00 6.96
C GLU A 130 -10.49 -17.79 8.33
N GLN A 131 -10.00 -16.59 8.58
CA GLN A 131 -9.37 -16.22 9.83
C GLN A 131 -10.36 -15.76 10.91
N GLY A 132 -11.67 -15.77 10.61
CA GLY A 132 -12.71 -15.36 11.53
C GLY A 132 -12.69 -13.86 11.85
N GLU A 133 -12.17 -13.03 10.91
CA GLU A 133 -12.19 -11.59 11.09
C GLU A 133 -13.57 -11.03 10.86
N GLU A 134 -14.03 -10.24 11.83
CA GLU A 134 -15.30 -9.54 11.72
C GLU A 134 -15.17 -8.32 10.78
N MET A 135 -16.13 -8.17 9.90
CA MET A 135 -16.31 -6.97 9.07
C MET A 135 -17.55 -6.23 9.57
N PRO A 136 -17.67 -4.93 9.36
CA PRO A 136 -16.81 -4.03 8.59
C PRO A 136 -15.68 -3.39 9.42
N PHE A 137 -14.80 -2.64 8.73
CA PHE A 137 -13.69 -1.88 9.33
C PHE A 137 -13.98 -0.37 9.35
N ASP A 138 -13.50 0.30 10.42
CA ASP A 138 -13.61 1.77 10.58
C ASP A 138 -12.58 2.51 9.73
N LYS A 139 -11.44 1.89 9.48
CA LYS A 139 -10.36 2.41 8.66
C LYS A 139 -9.88 1.34 7.68
N VAL A 140 -9.63 1.74 6.43
CA VAL A 140 -8.98 0.88 5.45
C VAL A 140 -7.80 1.61 4.84
N PHE A 141 -6.65 0.97 4.87
CA PHE A 141 -5.39 1.49 4.34
C PHE A 141 -4.95 0.65 3.15
N VAL A 142 -4.55 1.30 2.06
CA VAL A 142 -3.97 0.67 0.88
C VAL A 142 -2.81 1.53 0.40
N ASN A 143 -1.59 1.07 0.63
CA ASN A 143 -0.39 1.88 0.41
C ASN A 143 0.63 1.19 -0.48
N GLY A 144 0.72 1.61 -1.75
CA GLY A 144 1.66 1.05 -2.72
C GLY A 144 1.33 -0.38 -3.14
N VAL A 145 0.06 -0.69 -3.36
CA VAL A 145 -0.46 -2.02 -3.70
C VAL A 145 -1.06 -2.07 -5.10
N PHE A 146 -1.87 -1.09 -5.45
CA PHE A 146 -2.59 -1.08 -6.73
C PHE A 146 -1.66 -1.04 -7.94
N MET A 147 -0.45 -0.50 -7.77
CA MET A 147 0.57 -0.51 -8.81
C MET A 147 1.06 -1.93 -9.16
N TYR A 148 0.74 -2.93 -8.36
CA TYR A 148 1.07 -4.34 -8.60
C TYR A 148 -0.13 -5.17 -9.07
N LEU A 149 -1.30 -4.54 -9.26
CA LEU A 149 -2.50 -5.19 -9.75
C LEU A 149 -2.74 -4.87 -11.23
N ASN A 150 -3.05 -5.89 -12.02
CA ASN A 150 -3.55 -5.74 -13.37
C ASN A 150 -4.89 -5.02 -13.38
N ASP A 151 -5.27 -4.37 -14.48
CA ASP A 151 -6.43 -3.49 -14.49
C ASP A 151 -7.75 -4.15 -14.10
N LYS A 152 -7.93 -5.41 -14.50
CA LYS A 152 -9.12 -6.18 -14.13
C LYS A 152 -9.21 -6.38 -12.61
N ASP A 153 -8.10 -6.78 -12.00
CA ASP A 153 -8.04 -7.06 -10.57
C ASP A 153 -8.08 -5.77 -9.75
N TYR A 154 -7.50 -4.68 -10.25
CA TYR A 154 -7.62 -3.36 -9.65
C TYR A 154 -9.08 -2.89 -9.55
N VAL A 155 -9.87 -3.05 -10.62
CA VAL A 155 -11.29 -2.67 -10.61
C VAL A 155 -12.08 -3.53 -9.62
N GLN A 156 -11.80 -4.84 -9.55
CA GLN A 156 -12.43 -5.71 -8.56
C GLN A 156 -12.00 -5.35 -7.13
N ALA A 157 -10.71 -5.05 -6.94
CA ALA A 157 -10.15 -4.63 -5.67
C ALA A 157 -10.89 -3.43 -5.04
N LEU A 158 -11.25 -2.43 -5.84
CA LEU A 158 -11.99 -1.27 -5.35
C LEU A 158 -13.37 -1.67 -4.78
N LYS A 159 -14.09 -2.58 -5.44
CA LYS A 159 -15.38 -3.10 -4.98
C LYS A 159 -15.23 -3.91 -3.69
N ASP A 160 -14.20 -4.74 -3.62
CA ASP A 160 -13.93 -5.57 -2.45
C ASP A 160 -13.58 -4.70 -1.23
N ILE A 161 -12.78 -3.65 -1.43
CA ILE A 161 -12.49 -2.64 -0.39
C ILE A 161 -13.78 -1.95 0.06
N HIS A 162 -14.63 -1.53 -0.89
CA HIS A 162 -15.90 -0.89 -0.57
C HIS A 162 -16.77 -1.77 0.33
N SER A 163 -16.79 -3.07 0.07
CA SER A 163 -17.60 -4.05 0.80
C SER A 163 -17.19 -4.25 2.27
N VAL A 164 -15.94 -3.96 2.63
CA VAL A 164 -15.42 -4.13 4.00
C VAL A 164 -15.47 -2.84 4.83
N CYS A 165 -15.87 -1.72 4.25
CA CYS A 165 -15.93 -0.44 4.91
C CYS A 165 -17.18 -0.30 5.80
N ALA A 166 -17.01 0.16 7.04
CA ALA A 166 -18.10 0.54 7.93
C ALA A 166 -18.88 1.75 7.40
N GLY A 167 -20.08 1.97 7.95
CA GLY A 167 -20.92 3.12 7.59
C GLY A 167 -20.32 4.49 7.91
N HIS A 168 -19.21 4.54 8.64
CA HIS A 168 -18.42 5.73 8.99
C HIS A 168 -16.93 5.53 8.68
N CYS A 169 -16.62 4.73 7.70
CA CYS A 169 -15.24 4.35 7.34
C CYS A 169 -14.44 5.53 6.79
N GLU A 170 -13.16 5.59 7.15
CA GLU A 170 -12.16 6.43 6.49
C GLU A 170 -11.22 5.54 5.69
N LEU A 171 -11.09 5.82 4.40
CA LEU A 171 -10.24 5.10 3.46
C LEU A 171 -9.03 5.97 3.11
N TYR A 172 -7.84 5.45 3.38
CA TYR A 172 -6.57 6.05 2.97
C TYR A 172 -5.92 5.21 1.88
N ILE A 173 -5.74 5.81 0.71
CA ILE A 173 -5.06 5.20 -0.44
C ILE A 173 -3.85 6.05 -0.78
N LYS A 174 -2.68 5.41 -0.90
CA LYS A 174 -1.44 6.04 -1.36
C LYS A 174 -0.77 5.16 -2.38
N GLU A 175 -0.42 5.74 -3.53
CA GLU A 175 0.25 5.03 -4.62
C GLU A 175 1.36 5.88 -5.24
N SER A 176 2.36 5.23 -5.81
CA SER A 176 3.25 5.89 -6.75
C SER A 176 2.56 5.96 -8.11
N MET A 177 2.44 7.14 -8.68
CA MET A 177 1.68 7.41 -9.90
C MET A 177 2.56 8.01 -10.99
N GLY A 178 2.25 7.72 -12.23
CA GLY A 178 2.96 8.28 -13.38
C GLY A 178 2.64 9.77 -13.56
N VAL A 179 3.68 10.61 -13.68
CA VAL A 179 3.56 12.08 -13.79
C VAL A 179 3.06 12.49 -15.17
N GLU A 180 3.64 11.96 -16.25
CA GLU A 180 3.27 12.27 -17.62
C GLU A 180 2.20 11.35 -18.22
N GLY A 181 1.56 10.53 -17.36
CA GLY A 181 0.61 9.51 -17.75
C GLY A 181 1.00 8.13 -17.24
N ARG A 182 0.34 7.10 -17.78
CA ARG A 182 0.60 5.73 -17.40
C ARG A 182 1.99 5.26 -17.82
N LEU A 183 2.73 4.67 -16.88
CA LEU A 183 4.03 4.02 -17.10
C LEU A 183 3.99 2.61 -16.53
N THR A 184 4.31 1.60 -17.35
CA THR A 184 4.49 0.22 -16.87
C THR A 184 5.97 -0.17 -16.98
N LEU A 185 6.54 -0.61 -15.87
CA LEU A 185 7.82 -1.31 -15.85
C LEU A 185 7.53 -2.81 -15.79
N ASN A 186 8.10 -3.58 -16.71
CA ASN A 186 7.91 -5.01 -16.77
C ASN A 186 9.27 -5.71 -16.80
N GLN A 187 9.65 -6.33 -15.69
CA GLN A 187 10.93 -7.03 -15.50
C GLN A 187 12.17 -6.15 -15.80
N ILE A 188 12.10 -4.86 -15.43
CA ILE A 188 13.24 -3.95 -15.56
C ILE A 188 14.20 -4.19 -14.40
N TYR A 189 15.47 -4.49 -14.71
CA TYR A 189 16.49 -4.54 -13.67
C TYR A 189 16.69 -3.14 -13.04
N SER A 190 16.48 -3.07 -11.75
CA SER A 190 16.71 -1.86 -10.95
C SER A 190 18.07 -1.96 -10.25
N GLU A 191 19.00 -1.09 -10.62
CA GLU A 191 20.34 -1.04 -9.98
C GLU A 191 20.22 -0.74 -8.48
N SER A 192 19.37 0.22 -8.10
CA SER A 192 19.16 0.59 -6.69
C SER A 192 18.51 -0.52 -5.84
N LEU A 193 17.71 -1.40 -6.45
CA LEU A 193 17.06 -2.52 -5.76
C LEU A 193 17.81 -3.83 -5.96
N THR A 194 18.80 -3.87 -6.86
CA THR A 194 19.61 -5.04 -7.24
C THR A 194 18.81 -6.26 -7.67
N GLN A 195 17.65 -6.04 -8.29
CA GLN A 195 16.75 -7.10 -8.78
C GLN A 195 15.80 -6.58 -9.86
N ASP A 196 15.16 -7.50 -10.58
CA ASP A 196 14.13 -7.15 -11.55
C ASP A 196 12.88 -6.62 -10.83
N TYR A 197 12.29 -5.59 -11.42
CA TYR A 197 11.17 -4.88 -10.85
C TYR A 197 10.06 -4.69 -11.88
N SER A 198 8.82 -4.91 -11.46
CA SER A 198 7.62 -4.73 -12.27
C SER A 198 6.57 -3.92 -11.53
N ALA A 199 5.99 -2.91 -12.17
CA ALA A 199 4.93 -2.09 -11.61
C ALA A 199 4.14 -1.36 -12.70
N ILE A 200 2.85 -1.10 -12.46
CA ILE A 200 1.96 -0.27 -13.27
C ILE A 200 1.73 1.05 -12.54
N TYR A 201 2.43 2.09 -12.93
CA TYR A 201 2.19 3.45 -12.44
C TYR A 201 1.06 4.08 -13.26
N ARG A 202 -0.18 3.93 -12.78
CA ARG A 202 -1.34 4.62 -13.36
C ARG A 202 -1.19 6.13 -13.15
N SER A 203 -1.78 6.95 -14.02
CA SER A 203 -1.78 8.39 -13.82
C SER A 203 -2.69 8.80 -12.64
N ILE A 204 -2.48 9.99 -12.12
CA ILE A 204 -3.34 10.57 -11.06
C ILE A 204 -4.79 10.59 -11.53
N GLU A 205 -5.04 10.92 -12.81
CA GLU A 205 -6.39 11.00 -13.36
C GLU A 205 -7.05 9.62 -13.46
N GLU A 206 -6.31 8.57 -13.88
CA GLU A 206 -6.84 7.20 -13.91
C GLU A 206 -7.28 6.75 -12.50
N TYR A 207 -6.49 7.07 -11.45
CA TYR A 207 -6.88 6.79 -10.06
C TYR A 207 -8.09 7.62 -9.64
N ARG A 208 -8.07 8.93 -9.89
CA ARG A 208 -9.16 9.83 -9.52
C ARG A 208 -10.50 9.40 -10.12
N GLU A 209 -10.52 9.07 -11.40
CA GLU A 209 -11.73 8.62 -12.11
C GLU A 209 -12.25 7.27 -11.56
N SER A 210 -11.35 6.30 -11.35
CA SER A 210 -11.75 4.98 -10.87
C SER A 210 -12.23 5.01 -9.42
N LEU A 211 -11.55 5.74 -8.54
CA LEU A 211 -11.96 5.93 -7.15
C LEU A 211 -13.30 6.69 -7.06
N LYS A 212 -13.46 7.74 -7.86
CA LYS A 212 -14.74 8.47 -7.92
C LYS A 212 -15.88 7.59 -8.41
N ARG A 213 -15.65 6.75 -9.40
CA ARG A 213 -16.66 5.83 -9.94
C ARG A 213 -17.14 4.85 -8.87
N GLU A 214 -16.23 4.34 -8.04
CA GLU A 214 -16.56 3.33 -7.05
C GLU A 214 -17.12 3.94 -5.75
N PHE A 215 -16.51 5.01 -5.25
CA PHE A 215 -16.78 5.50 -3.89
C PHE A 215 -17.72 6.71 -3.81
N ALA A 216 -17.87 7.52 -4.85
CA ALA A 216 -18.64 8.78 -4.75
C ALA A 216 -20.15 8.63 -4.51
N GLY A 217 -20.69 7.41 -4.52
CA GLY A 217 -22.09 7.11 -4.21
C GLY A 217 -22.45 7.34 -2.73
N ASP A 218 -21.51 7.03 -1.84
CA ASP A 218 -21.71 7.04 -0.39
C ASP A 218 -20.46 7.49 0.41
N PHE A 219 -19.36 7.74 -0.27
CA PHE A 219 -18.18 8.37 0.29
C PHE A 219 -17.95 9.76 -0.30
N ARG A 220 -17.32 10.61 0.49
CA ARG A 220 -16.85 11.93 0.08
C ARG A 220 -15.32 11.94 0.10
N MET A 221 -14.69 12.35 -0.99
CA MET A 221 -13.26 12.67 -1.00
C MET A 221 -13.03 13.94 -0.18
N VAL A 222 -12.22 13.84 0.86
CA VAL A 222 -11.94 14.94 1.78
C VAL A 222 -10.57 15.54 1.60
N ALA A 223 -9.63 14.76 1.06
CA ALA A 223 -8.29 15.24 0.73
C ALA A 223 -7.66 14.41 -0.38
N GLU A 224 -6.88 15.04 -1.21
CA GLU A 224 -5.95 14.40 -2.14
C GLU A 224 -4.72 15.30 -2.34
N GLY A 225 -3.60 14.72 -2.73
CA GLY A 225 -2.43 15.51 -3.03
C GLY A 225 -1.14 14.72 -3.12
N GLN A 226 -0.10 15.41 -3.50
CA GLN A 226 1.26 14.90 -3.46
C GLN A 226 1.67 14.64 -2.00
N LEU A 227 2.22 13.46 -1.74
CA LEU A 227 2.52 13.06 -0.36
C LEU A 227 3.76 13.75 0.18
N PHE A 228 4.83 13.77 -0.60
CA PHE A 228 6.13 14.28 -0.20
C PHE A 228 6.46 15.61 -0.88
N ALA A 229 7.18 16.48 -0.17
CA ALA A 229 7.78 17.67 -0.74
C ALA A 229 8.99 17.31 -1.64
N ASP A 230 9.45 18.27 -2.43
CA ASP A 230 10.49 18.06 -3.45
C ASP A 230 11.80 17.51 -2.88
N ASP A 231 12.17 17.88 -1.65
CA ASP A 231 13.38 17.42 -0.97
C ASP A 231 13.34 15.93 -0.57
N LEU A 232 12.15 15.36 -0.50
CA LEU A 232 11.93 13.93 -0.28
C LEU A 232 11.56 13.16 -1.55
N THR A 233 11.54 13.83 -2.70
CA THR A 233 11.23 13.24 -3.99
C THR A 233 12.51 13.04 -4.81
N ASN A 234 12.86 11.80 -5.13
CA ASN A 234 14.05 11.47 -5.91
C ASN A 234 13.73 10.81 -7.27
N ARG A 235 12.46 10.79 -7.68
CA ARG A 235 12.00 10.25 -8.95
C ARG A 235 11.32 11.34 -9.77
N LYS A 236 11.59 11.38 -11.09
CA LYS A 236 11.03 12.38 -12.01
C LYS A 236 9.76 11.91 -12.73
N GLU A 237 9.64 10.60 -12.94
CA GLU A 237 8.56 10.02 -13.76
C GLU A 237 7.39 9.54 -12.93
N THR A 238 7.59 9.40 -11.62
CA THR A 238 6.54 9.00 -10.67
C THR A 238 6.51 9.94 -9.48
N THR A 239 5.32 10.11 -8.92
CA THR A 239 5.09 10.86 -7.68
C THR A 239 4.29 10.00 -6.72
N ASP A 240 4.59 10.08 -5.43
CA ASP A 240 3.76 9.49 -4.39
C ASP A 240 2.57 10.42 -4.12
N TYR A 241 1.38 9.92 -4.38
CA TYR A 241 0.13 10.68 -4.29
C TYR A 241 -0.89 9.95 -3.41
N TYR A 242 -1.70 10.69 -2.65
CA TYR A 242 -2.68 10.12 -1.74
C TYR A 242 -4.09 10.62 -1.99
N PHE A 243 -5.06 9.81 -1.58
CA PHE A 243 -6.48 10.12 -1.51
C PHE A 243 -7.02 9.72 -0.14
N ILE A 244 -7.87 10.56 0.45
CA ILE A 244 -8.62 10.26 1.66
C ILE A 244 -10.11 10.40 1.37
N TRP A 245 -10.83 9.33 1.59
CA TRP A 245 -12.27 9.27 1.45
C TRP A 245 -12.91 8.99 2.80
N LYS A 246 -14.06 9.61 3.08
CA LYS A 246 -14.85 9.41 4.32
C LYS A 246 -16.30 9.09 3.95
N ARG A 247 -16.84 8.07 4.60
CA ARG A 247 -18.24 7.64 4.51
C ARG A 247 -19.07 8.22 5.64
#